data_3bc909ce6790a8bb46ba85182e0f0a80
#
_entry.id   3bc909ce6790a8bb46ba85182e0f0a80
#
_cell.length_a   1.000
_cell.length_b   1.000
_cell.length_c   1.000
_cell.angle_alpha   90.00
_cell.angle_beta   90.00
_cell.angle_gamma   90.00
#
_symmetry.space_group_name_H-M   'P 1'
#
loop_
_entity.id
_entity.type
_entity.pdbx_description
1 polymer ?
#
loop_
_entity_poly.entity_id
_entity_poly.type
_entity_poly.pdbx_seq_one_letter_code
_entity_poly.pdbx_strand_id
1 'polypeptide(L)'
;MPRPPKSRTVRGEPQATYFKPRGIPARLLETVVLGLDELEAIRLADLEGLYQEEAAARMNISRPTFGRLVAQARHKVADALFNGKALVFEGGAISLGEMSRFECRKCGEQWDTPVEDENPENGSACGSTQVDGMEGEGRGSGRGRGSGQGKGRGRGRGRGSGQGKGRGKGRGGSEQ
;
A
#
# COMPACT_ATOMS: atom_id res chain seq x y z
N MET A 1 23.83 8.15 -4.02
CA MET A 1 22.54 8.82 -3.75
C MET A 1 21.69 7.88 -2.92
N PRO A 2 21.08 8.32 -1.82
CA PRO A 2 20.16 7.47 -1.05
C PRO A 2 18.96 7.11 -1.93
N ARG A 3 18.55 5.83 -1.87
CA ARG A 3 17.38 5.33 -2.60
C ARG A 3 16.13 6.03 -2.04
N PRO A 4 15.25 6.60 -2.89
CA PRO A 4 14.02 7.20 -2.41
C PRO A 4 13.20 6.18 -1.60
N PRO A 5 12.53 6.60 -0.52
CA PRO A 5 11.71 5.71 0.28
C PRO A 5 10.60 5.12 -0.60
N LYS A 6 10.43 3.80 -0.51
CA LYS A 6 9.32 3.11 -1.19
C LYS A 6 8.00 3.53 -0.53
N SER A 7 6.99 3.86 -1.34
CA SER A 7 5.64 4.10 -0.85
C SER A 7 5.11 2.88 -0.09
N ARG A 8 4.42 3.10 1.02
CA ARG A 8 3.88 2.08 1.92
C ARG A 8 2.37 2.09 1.83
N THR A 9 1.77 0.93 1.70
CA THR A 9 0.30 0.82 1.68
C THR A 9 -0.24 1.11 3.07
N VAL A 10 -1.24 2.00 3.15
CA VAL A 10 -2.01 2.30 4.36
C VAL A 10 -3.49 2.12 4.06
N ARG A 11 -4.26 1.68 5.06
CA ARG A 11 -5.70 1.39 4.92
C ARG A 11 -6.51 2.66 4.61
N GLY A 12 -6.15 3.79 5.22
CA GLY A 12 -6.88 5.04 5.07
C GLY A 12 -6.40 6.11 6.04
N GLU A 13 -7.13 7.21 6.07
CA GLU A 13 -6.86 8.30 7.00
C GLU A 13 -7.51 8.04 8.37
N PRO A 14 -6.85 8.43 9.49
CA PRO A 14 -7.42 8.30 10.81
C PRO A 14 -8.58 9.29 10.99
N GLN A 15 -9.58 8.91 11.81
CA GLN A 15 -10.72 9.79 12.12
C GLN A 15 -10.32 11.09 12.83
N ALA A 16 -9.21 11.09 13.53
CA ALA A 16 -8.65 12.26 14.18
C ALA A 16 -7.16 12.34 13.91
N THR A 17 -6.68 13.53 13.55
CA THR A 17 -5.28 13.77 13.20
C THR A 17 -4.50 14.48 14.30
N TYR A 18 -5.14 14.76 15.44
CA TYR A 18 -4.55 15.52 16.53
C TYR A 18 -5.01 15.01 17.90
N PHE A 19 -4.08 14.67 18.76
CA PHE A 19 -4.31 14.30 20.16
C PHE A 19 -3.46 15.17 21.08
N LYS A 20 -4.02 15.59 22.21
CA LYS A 20 -3.28 16.40 23.19
C LYS A 20 -3.76 16.16 24.61
N PRO A 21 -2.91 16.43 25.63
CA PRO A 21 -3.33 16.47 27.03
C PRO A 21 -4.48 17.44 27.27
N ARG A 22 -5.46 17.01 28.08
CA ARG A 22 -6.60 17.85 28.44
C ARG A 22 -6.14 19.02 29.32
N GLY A 23 -6.74 20.19 29.12
CA GLY A 23 -6.53 21.37 29.95
C GLY A 23 -5.32 22.22 29.59
N ILE A 24 -4.43 21.75 28.71
CA ILE A 24 -3.25 22.52 28.27
C ILE A 24 -3.51 23.12 26.89
N PRO A 25 -3.35 24.44 26.71
CA PRO A 25 -3.45 25.07 25.40
C PRO A 25 -2.40 24.52 24.42
N ALA A 26 -2.79 24.29 23.15
CA ALA A 26 -1.91 23.72 22.12
C ALA A 26 -0.59 24.48 21.95
N ARG A 27 -0.62 25.82 22.07
CA ARG A 27 0.55 26.71 21.95
C ARG A 27 1.65 26.48 23.02
N LEU A 28 1.31 25.78 24.09
CA LEU A 28 2.24 25.47 25.19
C LEU A 28 2.75 24.03 25.15
N LEU A 29 2.30 23.24 24.19
CA LEU A 29 2.68 21.85 24.06
C LEU A 29 3.76 21.67 22.99
N GLU A 30 4.76 20.87 23.31
CA GLU A 30 5.62 20.27 22.29
C GLU A 30 4.80 19.29 21.45
N THR A 31 5.14 19.19 20.17
CA THR A 31 4.42 18.33 19.23
C THR A 31 5.32 17.22 18.74
N VAL A 32 4.81 16.00 18.76
CA VAL A 32 5.42 14.82 18.15
C VAL A 32 4.65 14.50 16.88
N VAL A 33 5.35 14.47 15.75
CA VAL A 33 4.76 14.11 14.46
C VAL A 33 4.90 12.61 14.23
N LEU A 34 3.78 11.93 14.06
CA LEU A 34 3.67 10.52 13.70
C LEU A 34 3.24 10.43 12.23
N GLY A 35 4.07 9.79 11.38
CA GLY A 35 3.70 9.56 9.98
C GLY A 35 2.49 8.63 9.87
N LEU A 36 1.71 8.78 8.80
CA LEU A 36 0.56 7.89 8.55
C LEU A 36 0.99 6.43 8.35
N ASP A 37 2.18 6.20 7.81
CA ASP A 37 2.77 4.87 7.72
C ASP A 37 3.22 4.31 9.10
N GLU A 38 3.69 5.17 10.01
CA GLU A 38 3.99 4.80 11.38
C GLU A 38 2.72 4.46 12.17
N LEU A 39 1.65 5.23 11.96
CA LEU A 39 0.35 4.97 12.57
C LEU A 39 -0.24 3.65 12.07
N GLU A 40 -0.15 3.37 10.76
CA GLU A 40 -0.59 2.11 10.17
C GLU A 40 0.18 0.91 10.74
N ALA A 41 1.50 1.06 10.94
CA ALA A 41 2.30 0.00 11.55
C ALA A 41 1.85 -0.33 12.98
N ILE A 42 1.49 0.68 13.80
CA ILE A 42 0.90 0.49 15.12
C ILE A 42 -0.47 -0.18 15.00
N ARG A 43 -1.31 0.27 14.08
CA ARG A 43 -2.63 -0.32 13.87
C ARG A 43 -2.54 -1.81 13.57
N LEU A 44 -1.69 -2.21 12.65
CA LEU A 44 -1.54 -3.62 12.27
C LEU A 44 -0.93 -4.47 13.40
N ALA A 45 0.09 -3.97 14.08
CA ALA A 45 0.79 -4.73 15.10
C ALA A 45 0.08 -4.76 16.46
N ASP A 46 -0.47 -3.60 16.90
CA ASP A 46 -0.93 -3.44 18.28
C ASP A 46 -2.46 -3.47 18.39
N LEU A 47 -3.19 -2.98 17.40
CA LEU A 47 -4.65 -3.00 17.39
C LEU A 47 -5.19 -4.29 16.78
N GLU A 48 -4.66 -4.75 15.65
CA GLU A 48 -5.06 -6.00 14.99
C GLU A 48 -4.27 -7.22 15.48
N GLY A 49 -3.14 -7.03 16.14
CA GLY A 49 -2.33 -8.11 16.71
C GLY A 49 -1.61 -8.97 15.68
N LEU A 50 -1.35 -8.43 14.49
CA LEU A 50 -0.71 -9.18 13.42
C LEU A 50 0.78 -9.44 13.68
N TYR A 51 1.27 -10.59 13.25
CA TYR A 51 2.71 -10.87 13.23
C TYR A 51 3.43 -9.98 12.23
N GLN A 52 4.70 -9.66 12.51
CA GLN A 52 5.49 -8.73 11.70
C GLN A 52 5.58 -9.08 10.21
N GLU A 53 5.53 -10.36 9.85
CA GLU A 53 5.58 -10.81 8.47
C GLU A 53 4.30 -10.46 7.72
N GLU A 54 3.16 -10.72 8.35
CA GLU A 54 1.84 -10.43 7.79
C GLU A 54 1.61 -8.92 7.70
N ALA A 55 1.89 -8.18 8.78
CA ALA A 55 1.78 -6.73 8.80
C ALA A 55 2.70 -6.07 7.75
N ALA A 56 3.92 -6.57 7.57
CA ALA A 56 4.84 -6.08 6.55
C ALA A 56 4.32 -6.33 5.12
N ALA A 57 3.71 -7.51 4.90
CA ALA A 57 3.10 -7.85 3.61
C ALA A 57 1.95 -6.88 3.28
N ARG A 58 1.05 -6.59 4.22
CA ARG A 58 -0.05 -5.62 4.04
C ARG A 58 0.45 -4.20 3.71
N MET A 59 1.56 -3.78 4.30
CA MET A 59 2.18 -2.48 4.00
C MET A 59 3.08 -2.50 2.76
N ASN A 60 3.23 -3.63 2.07
CA ASN A 60 4.10 -3.83 0.91
C ASN A 60 5.57 -3.46 1.18
N ILE A 61 6.07 -3.80 2.36
CA ILE A 61 7.44 -3.58 2.80
C ILE A 61 8.09 -4.88 3.32
N SER A 62 9.41 -4.86 3.52
CA SER A 62 10.09 -6.00 4.13
C SER A 62 9.86 -6.05 5.64
N ARG A 63 9.85 -7.26 6.24
CA ARG A 63 9.76 -7.47 7.69
C ARG A 63 10.76 -6.63 8.50
N PRO A 64 12.07 -6.54 8.14
CA PRO A 64 13.00 -5.69 8.88
C PRO A 64 12.65 -4.19 8.81
N THR A 65 12.08 -3.74 7.68
CA THR A 65 11.60 -2.36 7.52
C THR A 65 10.42 -2.11 8.44
N PHE A 66 9.45 -3.03 8.46
CA PHE A 66 8.29 -2.97 9.36
C PHE A 66 8.73 -2.94 10.83
N GLY A 67 9.64 -3.83 11.24
CA GLY A 67 10.14 -3.87 12.62
C GLY A 67 10.76 -2.55 13.08
N ARG A 68 11.53 -1.88 12.21
CA ARG A 68 12.09 -0.55 12.52
C ARG A 68 11.00 0.53 12.58
N LEU A 69 10.06 0.48 11.65
CA LEU A 69 8.96 1.45 11.57
C LEU A 69 8.08 1.40 12.82
N VAL A 70 7.61 0.21 13.22
CA VAL A 70 6.76 0.06 14.41
C VAL A 70 7.51 0.40 15.70
N ALA A 71 8.80 0.08 15.79
CA ALA A 71 9.63 0.46 16.94
C ALA A 71 9.76 1.99 17.07
N GLN A 72 10.00 2.68 15.94
CA GLN A 72 10.07 4.14 15.90
C GLN A 72 8.71 4.76 16.24
N ALA A 73 7.63 4.24 15.71
CA ALA A 73 6.29 4.70 15.98
C ALA A 73 5.92 4.56 17.47
N ARG A 74 6.18 3.40 18.07
CA ARG A 74 5.97 3.15 19.50
C ARG A 74 6.79 4.10 20.38
N HIS A 75 8.05 4.37 20.00
CA HIS A 75 8.91 5.33 20.73
C HIS A 75 8.29 6.73 20.72
N LYS A 76 7.83 7.22 19.57
CA LYS A 76 7.17 8.52 19.44
C LYS A 76 5.90 8.63 20.28
N VAL A 77 5.06 7.59 20.26
CA VAL A 77 3.83 7.54 21.07
C VAL A 77 4.17 7.53 22.56
N ALA A 78 5.15 6.73 22.98
CA ALA A 78 5.59 6.66 24.36
C ALA A 78 6.16 8.02 24.84
N ASP A 79 6.98 8.69 24.01
CA ASP A 79 7.49 10.02 24.29
C ASP A 79 6.37 11.05 24.48
N ALA A 80 5.38 11.04 23.57
CA ALA A 80 4.24 11.95 23.67
C ALA A 80 3.41 11.71 24.94
N LEU A 81 3.13 10.46 25.25
CA LEU A 81 2.32 10.10 26.42
C LEU A 81 3.05 10.39 27.74
N PHE A 82 4.32 9.98 27.84
CA PHE A 82 5.11 10.13 29.07
C PHE A 82 5.44 11.59 29.38
N ASN A 83 5.80 12.37 28.35
CA ASN A 83 6.20 13.76 28.49
C ASN A 83 5.06 14.75 28.27
N GLY A 84 3.82 14.29 28.11
CA GLY A 84 2.64 15.15 27.96
C GLY A 84 2.65 16.03 26.72
N LYS A 85 3.19 15.53 25.60
CA LYS A 85 3.27 16.24 24.32
C LYS A 85 2.00 16.01 23.49
N ALA A 86 1.77 16.87 22.50
CA ALA A 86 0.73 16.64 21.51
C ALA A 86 1.22 15.66 20.42
N LEU A 87 0.33 14.80 19.94
CA LEU A 87 0.54 13.95 18.77
C LEU A 87 -0.18 14.56 17.57
N VAL A 88 0.53 14.69 16.46
CA VAL A 88 -0.01 15.09 15.15
C VAL A 88 0.23 13.97 14.15
N PHE A 89 -0.80 13.57 13.44
CA PHE A 89 -0.69 12.55 12.40
C PHE A 89 -0.66 13.23 11.03
N GLU A 90 0.52 13.24 10.41
CA GLU A 90 0.70 13.86 9.12
C GLU A 90 1.92 13.30 8.39
N GLY A 91 1.89 13.38 7.06
CA GLY A 91 3.01 12.98 6.22
C GLY A 91 3.20 11.45 6.18
N GLY A 92 4.43 11.05 5.83
CA GLY A 92 4.80 9.66 5.59
C GLY A 92 4.91 9.32 4.10
N ALA A 93 5.67 8.27 3.77
CA ALA A 93 5.79 7.77 2.40
C ALA A 93 4.67 6.75 2.14
N ILE A 94 3.46 7.24 1.87
CA ILE A 94 2.26 6.40 1.78
C ILE A 94 1.71 6.28 0.35
N SER A 95 1.01 5.18 0.10
CA SER A 95 0.00 5.01 -0.94
C SER A 95 -1.26 4.47 -0.26
N LEU A 96 -2.40 5.06 -0.58
CA LEU A 96 -3.67 4.49 -0.14
C LEU A 96 -3.86 3.14 -0.82
N GLY A 97 -4.24 2.11 -0.08
CA GLY A 97 -4.67 0.82 -0.62
C GLY A 97 -5.86 1.02 -1.55
N GLU A 98 -6.08 0.07 -2.43
CA GLU A 98 -7.31 0.05 -3.24
C GLU A 98 -8.50 -0.10 -2.29
N MET A 99 -9.48 0.81 -2.44
CA MET A 99 -10.71 0.83 -1.65
C MET A 99 -11.88 0.46 -2.53
N SER A 100 -12.70 -0.47 -2.06
CA SER A 100 -14.00 -0.78 -2.67
C SER A 100 -15.08 0.01 -1.95
N ARG A 101 -15.96 0.64 -2.72
CA ARG A 101 -17.11 1.38 -2.18
C ARG A 101 -18.32 0.48 -2.14
N PHE A 102 -19.03 0.54 -1.02
CA PHE A 102 -20.26 -0.21 -0.78
C PHE A 102 -21.41 0.73 -0.45
N GLU A 103 -22.64 0.30 -0.79
CA GLU A 103 -23.85 1.01 -0.45
C GLU A 103 -24.86 0.03 0.16
N CYS A 104 -25.52 0.42 1.23
CA CYS A 104 -26.61 -0.33 1.82
C CYS A 104 -27.94 0.04 1.14
N ARG A 105 -28.59 -0.92 0.47
CA ARG A 105 -29.91 -0.69 -0.19
C ARG A 105 -31.02 -0.32 0.78
N LYS A 106 -30.89 -0.69 2.06
CA LYS A 106 -31.92 -0.46 3.06
C LYS A 106 -31.90 0.95 3.62
N CYS A 107 -30.73 1.52 3.90
CA CYS A 107 -30.58 2.84 4.52
C CYS A 107 -29.88 3.87 3.63
N GLY A 108 -29.32 3.46 2.48
CA GLY A 108 -28.62 4.37 1.58
C GLY A 108 -27.23 4.81 2.06
N GLU A 109 -26.72 4.24 3.17
CA GLU A 109 -25.40 4.54 3.67
C GLU A 109 -24.34 4.01 2.72
N GLN A 110 -23.31 4.82 2.47
CA GLN A 110 -22.14 4.47 1.67
C GLN A 110 -20.89 4.48 2.54
N TRP A 111 -20.03 3.48 2.35
CA TRP A 111 -18.74 3.40 3.04
C TRP A 111 -17.68 2.77 2.15
N ASP A 112 -16.42 3.06 2.44
CA ASP A 112 -15.28 2.51 1.73
C ASP A 112 -14.59 1.42 2.59
N THR A 113 -14.28 0.29 1.97
CA THR A 113 -13.57 -0.83 2.60
C THR A 113 -12.33 -1.18 1.76
N PRO A 114 -11.16 -1.49 2.36
CA PRO A 114 -10.02 -1.98 1.61
C PRO A 114 -10.39 -3.24 0.81
N VAL A 115 -9.88 -3.34 -0.42
CA VAL A 115 -10.14 -4.50 -1.31
C VAL A 115 -9.68 -5.82 -0.70
N GLU A 116 -8.70 -5.77 0.21
CA GLU A 116 -8.18 -6.94 0.93
C GLU A 116 -9.12 -7.45 2.03
N ASP A 117 -10.02 -6.63 2.52
CA ASP A 117 -11.05 -7.05 3.46
C ASP A 117 -12.17 -7.74 2.66
N GLU A 118 -12.63 -8.89 3.14
CA GLU A 118 -13.76 -9.63 2.52
C GLU A 118 -14.96 -8.70 2.37
N ASN A 119 -15.76 -8.93 1.32
CA ASN A 119 -17.01 -8.21 1.10
C ASN A 119 -17.83 -8.13 2.38
N PRO A 120 -18.19 -6.92 2.85
CA PRO A 120 -18.93 -6.77 4.08
C PRO A 120 -20.29 -7.48 3.94
N GLU A 121 -20.53 -8.47 4.79
CA GLU A 121 -21.80 -9.21 4.80
C GLU A 121 -22.98 -8.34 5.24
N ASN A 122 -22.71 -7.25 5.99
CA ASN A 122 -23.72 -6.40 6.60
C ASN A 122 -23.39 -4.92 6.46
N GLY A 123 -24.42 -4.09 6.26
CA GLY A 123 -24.29 -2.62 6.28
C GLY A 123 -23.85 -2.10 7.64
N SER A 124 -22.88 -1.20 7.65
CA SER A 124 -22.22 -0.68 8.85
C SER A 124 -23.18 0.03 9.82
N ALA A 125 -24.18 0.76 9.31
CA ALA A 125 -25.12 1.52 10.15
C ALA A 125 -26.35 0.73 10.57
N CYS A 126 -26.91 -0.12 9.71
CA CYS A 126 -28.21 -0.75 10.00
C CYS A 126 -28.15 -2.28 10.12
N GLY A 127 -26.98 -2.89 9.95
CA GLY A 127 -26.78 -4.34 10.02
C GLY A 127 -27.53 -5.14 8.95
N SER A 128 -28.01 -4.49 7.87
CA SER A 128 -28.71 -5.16 6.77
C SER A 128 -27.75 -5.95 5.91
N THR A 129 -28.15 -7.15 5.48
CA THR A 129 -27.41 -8.00 4.53
C THR A 129 -27.55 -7.52 3.06
N GLN A 130 -28.32 -6.45 2.81
CA GLN A 130 -28.51 -5.90 1.48
C GLN A 130 -27.41 -4.85 1.18
N VAL A 131 -26.22 -5.34 0.87
CA VAL A 131 -25.04 -4.53 0.56
C VAL A 131 -24.65 -4.75 -0.89
N ASP A 132 -24.48 -3.67 -1.64
CA ASP A 132 -23.94 -3.69 -3.01
C ASP A 132 -22.54 -3.10 -3.04
N GLY A 133 -21.62 -3.80 -3.70
CA GLY A 133 -20.34 -3.22 -4.09
C GLY A 133 -20.54 -2.26 -5.25
N MET A 134 -20.16 -1.01 -5.09
CA MET A 134 -20.06 -0.06 -6.19
C MET A 134 -18.66 -0.23 -6.81
N GLU A 135 -18.59 -0.72 -8.05
CA GLU A 135 -17.32 -0.74 -8.77
C GLU A 135 -16.82 0.70 -8.89
N GLY A 136 -15.76 1.01 -8.14
CA GLY A 136 -15.09 2.29 -8.24
C GLY A 136 -14.59 2.47 -9.66
N GLU A 137 -14.99 3.56 -10.34
CA GLU A 137 -14.38 3.97 -11.59
C GLU A 137 -12.88 4.21 -11.34
N GLY A 138 -12.12 3.13 -11.51
CA GLY A 138 -10.66 3.20 -11.55
C GLY A 138 -10.30 4.15 -12.70
N ARG A 139 -9.80 5.34 -12.36
CA ARG A 139 -9.13 6.22 -13.33
C ARG A 139 -7.85 5.56 -13.83
N GLY A 140 -8.01 4.47 -14.54
CA GLY A 140 -7.01 3.88 -15.41
C GLY A 140 -7.14 4.50 -16.79
N SER A 141 -6.51 5.66 -17.03
CA SER A 141 -6.34 6.20 -18.36
C SER A 141 -5.36 5.34 -19.16
N GLY A 142 -5.88 4.27 -19.73
CA GLY A 142 -5.20 3.42 -20.70
C GLY A 142 -6.06 3.25 -21.93
N ARG A 143 -6.30 4.36 -22.68
CA ARG A 143 -6.90 4.29 -24.01
C ARG A 143 -5.90 3.63 -24.97
N GLY A 144 -5.96 2.33 -25.09
CA GLY A 144 -5.40 1.56 -26.20
C GLY A 144 -6.51 1.19 -27.17
N ARG A 145 -7.05 2.13 -27.94
CA ARG A 145 -7.82 1.82 -29.15
C ARG A 145 -6.83 1.34 -30.22
N GLY A 146 -6.77 0.04 -30.42
CA GLY A 146 -6.11 -0.60 -31.53
C GLY A 146 -7.12 -1.41 -32.35
N SER A 147 -8.06 -0.76 -32.98
CA SER A 147 -8.85 -1.37 -34.05
C SER A 147 -8.04 -1.29 -35.35
N GLY A 148 -7.31 -2.35 -35.65
CA GLY A 148 -6.57 -2.52 -36.88
C GLY A 148 -7.04 -3.77 -37.61
N GLN A 149 -8.16 -3.71 -38.32
CA GLN A 149 -8.43 -4.64 -39.43
C GLN A 149 -7.46 -4.35 -40.56
N GLY A 150 -6.47 -5.19 -40.74
CA GLY A 150 -5.52 -5.18 -41.83
C GLY A 150 -5.54 -6.52 -42.54
N LYS A 151 -6.42 -6.69 -43.55
CA LYS A 151 -6.26 -7.69 -44.59
C LYS A 151 -5.04 -7.31 -45.42
N GLY A 152 -3.97 -8.06 -45.34
CA GLY A 152 -2.79 -7.93 -46.20
C GLY A 152 -2.34 -9.30 -46.68
N ARG A 153 -2.78 -9.65 -47.90
CA ARG A 153 -2.16 -10.74 -48.66
C ARG A 153 -0.80 -10.25 -49.14
N GLY A 154 0.26 -10.93 -48.75
CA GLY A 154 1.61 -10.72 -49.27
C GLY A 154 2.34 -12.04 -49.43
N ARG A 155 2.41 -12.55 -50.64
CA ARG A 155 3.32 -13.62 -51.03
C ARG A 155 4.73 -13.04 -51.13
N GLY A 156 5.67 -13.61 -50.41
CA GLY A 156 7.10 -13.29 -50.57
C GLY A 156 7.94 -14.55 -50.35
N ARG A 157 8.39 -15.13 -51.46
CA ARG A 157 9.42 -16.18 -51.49
C ARG A 157 10.77 -15.51 -51.21
N GLY A 158 11.54 -15.98 -50.28
CA GLY A 158 12.95 -15.60 -50.07
C GLY A 158 13.74 -16.79 -49.56
N ARG A 159 14.49 -17.42 -50.45
CA ARG A 159 15.54 -18.40 -50.11
C ARG A 159 16.75 -17.62 -49.60
N GLY A 160 17.35 -18.08 -48.54
CA GLY A 160 18.65 -17.61 -48.04
C GLY A 160 19.31 -18.65 -47.20
N SER A 161 20.19 -19.45 -47.84
CA SER A 161 21.11 -20.39 -47.22
C SER A 161 22.31 -19.64 -46.64
N GLY A 162 22.67 -19.91 -45.40
CA GLY A 162 23.90 -19.41 -44.79
C GLY A 162 24.44 -20.39 -43.76
N GLN A 163 25.37 -21.29 -44.20
CA GLN A 163 26.17 -22.12 -43.34
C GLN A 163 27.29 -21.28 -42.69
N GLY A 164 27.44 -21.38 -41.39
CA GLY A 164 28.58 -20.82 -40.66
C GLY A 164 29.05 -21.79 -39.59
N LYS A 165 30.07 -22.62 -39.93
CA LYS A 165 30.81 -23.44 -39.00
C LYS A 165 31.83 -22.58 -38.25
N GLY A 166 31.83 -22.61 -36.93
CA GLY A 166 32.89 -22.07 -36.08
C GLY A 166 33.24 -23.03 -34.97
N ARG A 167 34.30 -23.79 -35.17
CA ARG A 167 34.97 -24.60 -34.14
C ARG A 167 35.89 -23.66 -33.33
N GLY A 168 35.83 -23.72 -32.02
CA GLY A 168 36.83 -23.15 -31.11
C GLY A 168 37.09 -24.11 -29.95
N LYS A 169 38.17 -24.89 -30.04
CA LYS A 169 38.76 -25.63 -28.93
C LYS A 169 39.61 -24.66 -28.10
N GLY A 170 39.53 -24.74 -26.79
CA GLY A 170 40.48 -24.13 -25.86
C GLY A 170 40.62 -25.02 -24.63
N ARG A 171 41.75 -25.69 -24.56
CA ARG A 171 42.24 -26.51 -23.45
C ARG A 171 43.00 -25.65 -22.44
N GLY A 172 43.13 -26.18 -21.24
CA GLY A 172 44.24 -25.93 -20.29
C GLY A 172 43.74 -25.24 -19.03
N GLY A 173 44.02 -25.64 -17.83
CA GLY A 173 45.04 -26.50 -17.21
C GLY A 173 45.07 -26.05 -15.78
N SER A 174 44.98 -27.01 -14.90
CA SER A 174 45.81 -27.38 -13.74
C SER A 174 46.38 -26.30 -12.80
N GLU A 175 46.22 -26.65 -11.49
CA GLU A 175 47.22 -26.55 -10.38
C GLU A 175 47.51 -25.13 -9.85
N GLN A 176 47.38 -24.84 -8.59
CA GLN A 176 47.81 -25.43 -7.30
C GLN A 176 46.92 -24.89 -6.16
#